data_e717960e01b53619eff78b76f63fa018
#
_entry.id   e717960e01b53619eff78b76f63fa018
#
_cell.length_a   1.000
_cell.length_b   1.000
_cell.length_c   1.000
_cell.angle_alpha   90.00
_cell.angle_beta   90.00
_cell.angle_gamma   90.00
#
_symmetry.space_group_name_H-M   'P 1'
#
loop_
_entity.id
_entity.type
_entity.pdbx_description
1 polymer ?
#
loop_
_entity_poly.entity_id
_entity_poly.type
_entity_poly.pdbx_seq_one_letter_code
_entity_poly.pdbx_strand_id
1 'polypeptide(L)'
;HATADVRAFRELLGPDVDLGCVLARCSVKDIQNASNASLNLVLGRGVLLAEEMKRRFGIPYEIIDYPYGLTGAEEIWRCLFKHFGIDISGLHEHFVRYTAEHLAPVYSYLKSFYGMPVSVIATGARFRGMSRFLTQELGFEVVCGRARESVLNLDDFIDEVAASDTAAVFGSSFEGEISGKLKIPVFYFDYPVFRRVCITDRPYVGAAGTVNLVEALLNEWMAFATPQSGTVPGSCGM
;
A
#
# COMPACT_ATOMS: atom_id res chain seq x y z
N HIS A 1 -0.68 7.05 -8.22
CA HIS A 1 -0.63 5.63 -7.85
C HIS A 1 -1.83 4.82 -8.36
N ALA A 2 -3.09 5.32 -8.29
CA ALA A 2 -4.26 4.50 -8.62
C ALA A 2 -4.26 3.92 -10.06
N THR A 3 -3.74 4.62 -11.06
CA THR A 3 -3.65 4.11 -12.43
C THR A 3 -2.56 3.04 -12.57
N ALA A 4 -1.42 3.28 -11.95
CA ALA A 4 -0.31 2.33 -11.92
C ALA A 4 -0.70 1.08 -11.15
N ASP A 5 -1.41 1.22 -10.02
CA ASP A 5 -1.90 0.08 -9.25
C ASP A 5 -2.86 -0.79 -10.08
N VAL A 6 -3.78 -0.20 -10.86
CA VAL A 6 -4.67 -0.98 -11.75
C VAL A 6 -3.89 -1.76 -12.80
N ARG A 7 -2.83 -1.19 -13.37
CA ARG A 7 -1.95 -1.89 -14.32
C ARG A 7 -1.19 -3.02 -13.64
N ALA A 8 -0.60 -2.74 -12.47
CA ALA A 8 0.11 -3.73 -11.68
C ALA A 8 -0.82 -4.87 -11.18
N PHE A 9 -2.09 -4.57 -10.92
CA PHE A 9 -3.09 -5.60 -10.65
C PHE A 9 -3.28 -6.54 -11.85
N ARG A 10 -3.33 -6.04 -13.09
CA ARG A 10 -3.42 -6.92 -14.27
C ARG A 10 -2.22 -7.84 -14.38
N GLU A 11 -1.02 -7.31 -14.13
CA GLU A 11 0.21 -8.13 -14.11
C GLU A 11 0.16 -9.19 -13.00
N LEU A 12 -0.37 -8.82 -11.83
CA LEU A 12 -0.52 -9.72 -10.68
C LEU A 12 -1.53 -10.84 -10.93
N LEU A 13 -2.61 -10.55 -11.68
CA LEU A 13 -3.62 -11.55 -12.04
C LEU A 13 -3.11 -12.53 -13.12
N GLY A 14 -2.10 -12.15 -13.89
CA GLY A 14 -1.55 -12.95 -14.97
C GLY A 14 -2.37 -12.89 -16.28
N PRO A 15 -1.88 -13.53 -17.33
CA PRO A 15 -2.47 -13.41 -18.67
C PRO A 15 -3.81 -14.14 -18.83
N ASP A 16 -4.11 -15.09 -17.96
CA ASP A 16 -5.32 -15.93 -18.05
C ASP A 16 -6.54 -15.30 -17.37
N VAL A 17 -6.36 -14.13 -16.72
CA VAL A 17 -7.43 -13.42 -16.01
C VAL A 17 -7.65 -12.03 -16.58
N ASP A 18 -8.84 -11.77 -17.08
CA ASP A 18 -9.21 -10.44 -17.51
C ASP A 18 -9.72 -9.60 -16.33
N LEU A 19 -9.08 -8.46 -16.11
CA LEU A 19 -9.54 -7.45 -15.16
C LEU A 19 -10.60 -6.57 -15.84
N GLY A 20 -11.86 -6.94 -15.68
CA GLY A 20 -13.00 -6.26 -16.29
C GLY A 20 -13.24 -4.86 -15.76
N CYS A 21 -14.18 -4.70 -14.82
CA CYS A 21 -14.55 -3.41 -14.26
C CYS A 21 -13.79 -3.09 -12.97
N VAL A 22 -13.04 -1.98 -12.96
CA VAL A 22 -12.47 -1.39 -11.73
C VAL A 22 -13.27 -0.15 -11.36
N LEU A 23 -14.17 -0.23 -10.38
CA LEU A 23 -15.16 0.81 -10.05
C LEU A 23 -14.56 2.21 -9.83
N ALA A 24 -13.34 2.30 -9.34
CA ALA A 24 -12.67 3.58 -9.15
C ALA A 24 -12.29 4.28 -10.48
N ARG A 25 -12.29 3.57 -11.62
CA ARG A 25 -11.84 4.05 -12.92
C ARG A 25 -12.49 3.28 -14.08
N CYS A 26 -13.80 3.19 -14.07
CA CYS A 26 -14.53 2.50 -15.12
C CYS A 26 -15.39 3.47 -15.95
N SER A 27 -15.63 3.10 -17.17
CA SER A 27 -16.65 3.74 -18.02
C SER A 27 -18.05 3.22 -17.68
N VAL A 28 -19.08 3.92 -18.16
CA VAL A 28 -20.48 3.44 -18.05
C VAL A 28 -20.64 2.07 -18.69
N LYS A 29 -19.92 1.80 -19.79
CA LYS A 29 -19.95 0.50 -20.48
C LYS A 29 -19.36 -0.61 -19.61
N ASP A 30 -18.27 -0.33 -18.87
CA ASP A 30 -17.66 -1.31 -17.97
C ASP A 30 -18.64 -1.65 -16.82
N ILE A 31 -19.34 -0.65 -16.28
CA ILE A 31 -20.38 -0.87 -15.26
C ILE A 31 -21.52 -1.73 -15.82
N GLN A 32 -21.99 -1.46 -17.04
CA GLN A 32 -23.02 -2.26 -17.70
C GLN A 32 -22.58 -3.73 -17.88
N ASN A 33 -21.31 -3.95 -18.18
CA ASN A 33 -20.74 -5.27 -18.36
C ASN A 33 -20.35 -5.97 -17.06
N ALA A 34 -20.37 -5.27 -15.93
CA ALA A 34 -19.93 -5.83 -14.63
C ALA A 34 -20.77 -7.04 -14.17
N SER A 35 -22.02 -7.18 -14.69
CA SER A 35 -22.85 -8.36 -14.44
C SER A 35 -22.33 -9.66 -15.07
N ASN A 36 -21.35 -9.58 -15.99
CA ASN A 36 -20.72 -10.72 -16.62
C ASN A 36 -19.44 -11.18 -15.91
N ALA A 37 -19.07 -10.54 -14.81
CA ALA A 37 -17.89 -10.93 -14.04
C ALA A 37 -18.06 -12.33 -13.44
N SER A 38 -16.96 -13.08 -13.36
CA SER A 38 -16.94 -14.41 -12.74
C SER A 38 -16.60 -14.34 -11.24
N LEU A 39 -15.97 -13.26 -10.79
CA LEU A 39 -15.59 -13.01 -9.40
C LEU A 39 -15.48 -11.51 -9.14
N ASN A 40 -15.93 -11.05 -7.97
CA ASN A 40 -15.67 -9.71 -7.47
C ASN A 40 -14.59 -9.76 -6.38
N LEU A 41 -13.50 -9.01 -6.56
CA LEU A 41 -12.51 -8.77 -5.51
C LEU A 41 -12.81 -7.43 -4.84
N VAL A 42 -13.04 -7.44 -3.53
CA VAL A 42 -13.42 -6.25 -2.75
C VAL A 42 -12.24 -5.81 -1.90
N LEU A 43 -11.64 -4.67 -2.27
CA LEU A 43 -10.54 -4.05 -1.54
C LEU A 43 -11.07 -2.90 -0.67
N GLY A 44 -11.52 -3.22 0.52
CA GLY A 44 -12.01 -2.26 1.50
C GLY A 44 -13.49 -1.91 1.37
N ARG A 45 -13.84 -0.93 0.54
CA ARG A 45 -15.25 -0.50 0.37
C ARG A 45 -15.90 -1.23 -0.80
N GLY A 46 -17.22 -1.43 -0.72
CA GLY A 46 -18.00 -2.04 -1.81
C GLY A 46 -18.59 -3.40 -1.46
N VAL A 47 -18.51 -3.85 -0.22
CA VAL A 47 -19.09 -5.13 0.24
C VAL A 47 -20.58 -5.21 -0.08
N LEU A 48 -21.35 -4.15 0.25
CA LEU A 48 -22.79 -4.11 -0.05
C LEU A 48 -23.11 -4.24 -1.54
N LEU A 49 -22.27 -3.65 -2.41
CA LEU A 49 -22.44 -3.82 -3.85
C LEU A 49 -22.11 -5.25 -4.28
N ALA A 50 -21.05 -5.84 -3.74
CA ALA A 50 -20.67 -7.22 -4.05
C ALA A 50 -21.73 -8.22 -3.58
N GLU A 51 -22.34 -8.01 -2.41
CA GLU A 51 -23.48 -8.78 -1.90
C GLU A 51 -24.69 -8.68 -2.83
N GLU A 52 -25.02 -7.48 -3.29
CA GLU A 52 -26.11 -7.25 -4.22
C GLU A 52 -25.85 -7.89 -5.59
N MET A 53 -24.61 -7.83 -6.10
CA MET A 53 -24.21 -8.52 -7.33
C MET A 53 -24.29 -10.04 -7.17
N LYS A 54 -23.90 -10.59 -6.03
CA LYS A 54 -24.08 -12.01 -5.71
C LYS A 54 -25.56 -12.38 -5.69
N ARG A 55 -26.39 -11.57 -5.05
CA ARG A 55 -27.84 -11.81 -4.95
C ARG A 55 -28.55 -11.77 -6.31
N ARG A 56 -28.20 -10.79 -7.18
CA ARG A 56 -28.87 -10.56 -8.47
C ARG A 56 -28.34 -11.43 -9.60
N PHE A 57 -27.02 -11.60 -9.65
CA PHE A 57 -26.33 -12.18 -10.78
C PHE A 57 -25.61 -13.49 -10.43
N GLY A 58 -25.61 -13.91 -9.15
CA GLY A 58 -24.91 -15.10 -8.70
C GLY A 58 -23.38 -14.96 -8.65
N ILE A 59 -22.82 -13.76 -8.82
CA ILE A 59 -21.38 -13.52 -8.89
C ILE A 59 -20.78 -13.66 -7.49
N PRO A 60 -19.87 -14.61 -7.24
CA PRO A 60 -19.19 -14.71 -5.95
C PRO A 60 -18.29 -13.49 -5.70
N TYR A 61 -17.96 -13.24 -4.43
CA TYR A 61 -17.01 -12.21 -4.07
C TYR A 61 -16.08 -12.68 -2.96
N GLU A 62 -14.86 -12.12 -2.94
CA GLU A 62 -13.86 -12.25 -1.90
C GLU A 62 -13.48 -10.87 -1.38
N ILE A 63 -13.38 -10.75 -0.05
CA ILE A 63 -12.90 -9.52 0.59
C ILE A 63 -11.42 -9.74 0.87
N ILE A 64 -10.57 -8.89 0.30
CA ILE A 64 -9.13 -8.98 0.43
C ILE A 64 -8.56 -7.65 0.93
N ASP A 65 -7.43 -7.72 1.60
CA ASP A 65 -6.67 -6.55 1.96
C ASP A 65 -5.93 -5.96 0.75
N TYR A 66 -5.48 -4.70 0.86
CA TYR A 66 -4.71 -4.11 -0.23
C TYR A 66 -3.37 -4.86 -0.37
N PRO A 67 -3.05 -5.38 -1.57
CA PRO A 67 -2.02 -6.41 -1.74
C PRO A 67 -0.61 -5.82 -1.84
N TYR A 68 -0.11 -5.27 -0.75
CA TYR A 68 1.29 -4.89 -0.64
C TYR A 68 2.15 -6.14 -0.45
N GLY A 69 3.31 -6.17 -1.12
CA GLY A 69 4.29 -7.23 -0.98
C GLY A 69 3.87 -8.59 -1.53
N LEU A 70 4.68 -9.60 -1.24
CA LEU A 70 4.46 -10.98 -1.66
C LEU A 70 3.25 -11.59 -0.95
N THR A 71 3.15 -11.41 0.36
CA THR A 71 2.03 -11.96 1.15
C THR A 71 0.68 -11.44 0.68
N GLY A 72 0.61 -10.17 0.25
CA GLY A 72 -0.58 -9.59 -0.36
C GLY A 72 -0.88 -10.17 -1.75
N ALA A 73 0.14 -10.41 -2.55
CA ALA A 73 0.02 -11.07 -3.84
C ALA A 73 -0.50 -12.51 -3.69
N GLU A 74 0.04 -13.27 -2.75
CA GLU A 74 -0.37 -14.65 -2.46
C GLU A 74 -1.84 -14.76 -2.05
N GLU A 75 -2.39 -13.75 -1.37
CA GLU A 75 -3.82 -13.72 -1.02
C GLU A 75 -4.68 -13.67 -2.29
N ILE A 76 -4.33 -12.83 -3.26
CA ILE A 76 -5.01 -12.78 -4.56
C ILE A 76 -4.85 -14.10 -5.29
N TRP A 77 -3.65 -14.64 -5.39
CA TRP A 77 -3.40 -15.90 -6.10
C TRP A 77 -4.14 -17.08 -5.48
N ARG A 78 -4.29 -17.11 -4.16
CA ARG A 78 -5.12 -18.09 -3.47
C ARG A 78 -6.59 -17.98 -3.87
N CYS A 79 -7.11 -16.75 -4.05
CA CYS A 79 -8.46 -16.54 -4.56
C CYS A 79 -8.59 -17.04 -6.02
N LEU A 80 -7.61 -16.75 -6.88
CA LEU A 80 -7.63 -17.21 -8.27
C LEU A 80 -7.57 -18.75 -8.38
N PHE A 81 -6.71 -19.38 -7.61
CA PHE A 81 -6.65 -20.84 -7.55
C PHE A 81 -7.97 -21.45 -7.05
N LYS A 82 -8.53 -20.88 -5.96
CA LYS A 82 -9.79 -21.35 -5.37
C LYS A 82 -10.97 -21.28 -6.34
N HIS A 83 -11.10 -20.20 -7.11
CA HIS A 83 -12.25 -19.94 -7.96
C HIS A 83 -12.10 -20.46 -9.39
N PHE A 84 -10.88 -20.50 -9.90
CA PHE A 84 -10.60 -20.79 -11.31
C PHE A 84 -9.60 -21.94 -11.53
N GLY A 85 -8.95 -22.45 -10.48
CA GLY A 85 -7.94 -23.51 -10.62
C GLY A 85 -6.67 -23.05 -11.37
N ILE A 86 -6.40 -21.75 -11.43
CA ILE A 86 -5.26 -21.19 -12.18
C ILE A 86 -3.95 -21.57 -11.49
N ASP A 87 -2.99 -22.09 -12.25
CA ASP A 87 -1.63 -22.30 -11.77
C ASP A 87 -0.91 -20.96 -11.61
N ILE A 88 -0.52 -20.68 -10.39
CA ILE A 88 0.12 -19.43 -9.98
C ILE A 88 1.65 -19.54 -9.87
N SER A 89 2.22 -20.73 -10.10
CA SER A 89 3.64 -21.01 -9.83
C SER A 89 4.57 -20.05 -10.58
N GLY A 90 4.29 -19.79 -11.85
CA GLY A 90 5.06 -18.86 -12.66
C GLY A 90 4.95 -17.40 -12.19
N LEU A 91 3.79 -16.98 -11.70
CA LEU A 91 3.58 -15.63 -11.14
C LEU A 91 4.35 -15.44 -9.84
N HIS A 92 4.30 -16.45 -8.96
CA HIS A 92 5.05 -16.46 -7.71
C HIS A 92 6.56 -16.43 -7.95
N GLU A 93 7.07 -17.31 -8.82
CA GLU A 93 8.50 -17.35 -9.16
C GLU A 93 8.99 -16.02 -9.75
N HIS A 94 8.20 -15.42 -10.67
CA HIS A 94 8.51 -14.11 -11.23
C HIS A 94 8.58 -13.03 -10.16
N PHE A 95 7.61 -12.99 -9.25
CA PHE A 95 7.56 -12.01 -8.16
C PHE A 95 8.80 -12.12 -7.27
N VAL A 96 9.10 -13.32 -6.79
CA VAL A 96 10.23 -13.56 -5.89
C VAL A 96 11.55 -13.21 -6.57
N ARG A 97 11.75 -13.66 -7.81
CA ARG A 97 12.96 -13.36 -8.57
C ARG A 97 13.13 -11.86 -8.77
N TYR A 98 12.09 -11.18 -9.26
CA TYR A 98 12.13 -9.75 -9.52
C TYR A 98 12.45 -8.94 -8.26
N THR A 99 11.78 -9.20 -7.16
CA THR A 99 12.02 -8.48 -5.90
C THR A 99 13.40 -8.77 -5.33
N ALA A 100 13.85 -10.02 -5.37
CA ALA A 100 15.19 -10.42 -4.90
C ALA A 100 16.30 -9.71 -5.69
N GLU A 101 16.21 -9.69 -7.03
CA GLU A 101 17.21 -9.04 -7.88
C GLU A 101 17.31 -7.53 -7.60
N HIS A 102 16.16 -6.84 -7.45
CA HIS A 102 16.14 -5.39 -7.27
C HIS A 102 16.46 -4.96 -5.84
N LEU A 103 16.11 -5.76 -4.83
CA LEU A 103 16.36 -5.41 -3.43
C LEU A 103 17.72 -5.88 -2.90
N ALA A 104 18.40 -6.80 -3.60
CA ALA A 104 19.73 -7.29 -3.20
C ALA A 104 20.74 -6.16 -2.91
N PRO A 105 20.85 -5.08 -3.73
CA PRO A 105 21.82 -4.02 -3.48
C PRO A 105 21.56 -3.24 -2.19
N VAL A 106 20.31 -3.18 -1.73
CA VAL A 106 19.88 -2.40 -0.55
C VAL A 106 19.60 -3.26 0.67
N TYR A 107 19.86 -4.57 0.60
CA TYR A 107 19.53 -5.53 1.66
C TYR A 107 20.16 -5.17 3.02
N SER A 108 21.38 -4.62 3.02
CA SER A 108 22.04 -4.18 4.26
C SER A 108 21.28 -3.07 4.99
N TYR A 109 20.65 -2.18 4.24
CA TYR A 109 19.81 -1.12 4.81
C TYR A 109 18.50 -1.67 5.36
N LEU A 110 17.90 -2.66 4.68
CA LEU A 110 16.64 -3.28 5.12
C LEU A 110 16.78 -4.00 6.47
N LYS A 111 17.96 -4.56 6.75
CA LYS A 111 18.23 -5.18 8.05
C LYS A 111 18.10 -4.21 9.23
N SER A 112 18.36 -2.93 9.03
CA SER A 112 18.24 -1.92 10.08
C SER A 112 16.80 -1.65 10.50
N PHE A 113 15.82 -2.06 9.70
CA PHE A 113 14.39 -1.92 10.01
C PHE A 113 13.83 -3.03 10.89
N TYR A 114 14.57 -4.14 11.02
CA TYR A 114 14.10 -5.29 11.81
C TYR A 114 13.91 -4.92 13.29
N GLY A 115 12.70 -5.13 13.80
CA GLY A 115 12.32 -4.77 15.17
C GLY A 115 12.12 -3.27 15.40
N MET A 116 12.20 -2.43 14.34
CA MET A 116 11.98 -1.00 14.50
C MET A 116 10.49 -0.72 14.75
N PRO A 117 10.15 0.00 15.84
CA PRO A 117 8.76 0.30 16.17
C PRO A 117 8.20 1.38 15.24
N VAL A 118 7.05 1.12 14.64
CA VAL A 118 6.37 2.04 13.74
C VAL A 118 4.88 2.14 14.03
N SER A 119 4.27 3.26 13.64
CA SER A 119 2.83 3.45 13.71
C SER A 119 2.22 3.52 12.32
N VAL A 120 1.00 2.98 12.18
CA VAL A 120 0.30 2.91 10.89
C VAL A 120 -1.12 3.43 11.02
N ILE A 121 -1.50 4.41 10.18
CA ILE A 121 -2.88 4.88 10.04
C ILE A 121 -3.27 4.98 8.57
N ALA A 122 -4.29 4.27 8.17
CA ALA A 122 -4.78 4.25 6.79
C ALA A 122 -6.22 3.76 6.70
N THR A 123 -6.83 3.84 5.51
CA THR A 123 -8.12 3.19 5.25
C THR A 123 -8.02 1.68 5.48
N GLY A 124 -9.10 1.06 6.00
CA GLY A 124 -9.07 -0.28 6.59
C GLY A 124 -8.32 -1.36 5.80
N ALA A 125 -8.60 -1.54 4.51
CA ALA A 125 -7.91 -2.55 3.69
C ALA A 125 -6.42 -2.19 3.44
N ARG A 126 -6.10 -0.89 3.33
CA ARG A 126 -4.71 -0.42 3.21
C ARG A 126 -3.97 -0.53 4.52
N PHE A 127 -4.63 -0.22 5.63
CA PHE A 127 -4.06 -0.37 6.96
C PHE A 127 -3.63 -1.83 7.23
N ARG A 128 -4.54 -2.79 7.02
CA ARG A 128 -4.23 -4.20 7.25
C ARG A 128 -3.16 -4.73 6.28
N GLY A 129 -3.28 -4.39 4.99
CA GLY A 129 -2.29 -4.78 3.99
C GLY A 129 -0.89 -4.21 4.27
N MET A 130 -0.78 -2.93 4.64
CA MET A 130 0.50 -2.30 4.96
C MET A 130 1.08 -2.84 6.27
N SER A 131 0.28 -3.00 7.31
CA SER A 131 0.73 -3.58 8.58
C SER A 131 1.30 -4.97 8.37
N ARG A 132 0.63 -5.81 7.57
CA ARG A 132 1.12 -7.15 7.21
C ARG A 132 2.45 -7.09 6.46
N PHE A 133 2.56 -6.25 5.44
CA PHE A 133 3.79 -6.06 4.67
C PHE A 133 4.96 -5.62 5.55
N LEU A 134 4.74 -4.62 6.41
CA LEU A 134 5.77 -4.12 7.32
C LEU A 134 6.23 -5.19 8.31
N THR A 135 5.28 -5.92 8.91
CA THR A 135 5.63 -6.91 9.96
C THR A 135 6.19 -8.20 9.39
N GLN A 136 5.60 -8.74 8.33
CA GLN A 136 5.94 -10.08 7.85
C GLN A 136 7.07 -10.09 6.82
N GLU A 137 7.24 -9.01 6.05
CA GLU A 137 8.24 -8.96 4.98
C GLU A 137 9.43 -8.05 5.33
N LEU A 138 9.20 -6.92 6.00
CA LEU A 138 10.28 -5.99 6.37
C LEU A 138 10.73 -6.10 7.83
N GLY A 139 9.99 -6.84 8.67
CA GLY A 139 10.36 -7.09 10.05
C GLY A 139 10.17 -5.92 11.02
N PHE A 140 9.39 -4.92 10.66
CA PHE A 140 9.01 -3.83 11.56
C PHE A 140 8.09 -4.34 12.69
N GLU A 141 8.04 -3.61 13.78
CA GLU A 141 7.07 -3.78 14.86
C GLU A 141 6.01 -2.67 14.78
N VAL A 142 4.74 -3.03 14.51
CA VAL A 142 3.65 -2.07 14.51
C VAL A 142 3.14 -1.88 15.94
N VAL A 143 3.61 -0.81 16.59
CA VAL A 143 3.29 -0.52 18.01
C VAL A 143 2.00 0.28 18.19
N CYS A 144 1.63 1.11 17.21
CA CYS A 144 0.36 1.80 17.19
C CYS A 144 -0.27 1.67 15.78
N GLY A 145 -1.47 1.14 15.71
CA GLY A 145 -2.14 0.90 14.43
C GLY A 145 -3.63 1.22 14.48
N ARG A 146 -4.11 2.03 13.54
CA ARG A 146 -5.52 2.42 13.46
C ARG A 146 -6.04 2.40 12.04
N ALA A 147 -7.20 1.79 11.85
CA ALA A 147 -7.98 2.04 10.64
C ALA A 147 -8.55 3.46 10.72
N ARG A 148 -8.40 4.24 9.66
CA ARG A 148 -8.82 5.66 9.62
C ARG A 148 -10.29 5.84 9.97
N GLU A 149 -11.13 4.87 9.59
CA GLU A 149 -12.56 4.88 9.89
C GLU A 149 -12.87 4.78 11.39
N SER A 150 -11.93 4.31 12.20
CA SER A 150 -12.06 4.20 13.66
C SER A 150 -11.48 5.41 14.41
N VAL A 151 -10.82 6.34 13.72
CA VAL A 151 -10.20 7.53 14.33
C VAL A 151 -11.19 8.69 14.22
N LEU A 152 -11.74 9.10 15.37
CA LEU A 152 -12.67 10.23 15.43
C LEU A 152 -11.93 11.57 15.44
N ASN A 153 -10.76 11.62 16.07
CA ASN A 153 -9.91 12.80 16.17
C ASN A 153 -8.45 12.41 15.89
N LEU A 154 -7.79 13.16 15.03
CA LEU A 154 -6.37 12.91 14.71
C LEU A 154 -5.45 13.18 15.91
N ASP A 155 -5.80 14.13 16.78
CA ASP A 155 -5.00 14.45 17.95
C ASP A 155 -4.88 13.24 18.90
N ASP A 156 -5.94 12.44 19.05
CA ASP A 156 -5.90 11.23 19.86
C ASP A 156 -4.86 10.22 19.32
N PHE A 157 -4.76 10.09 18.00
CA PHE A 157 -3.73 9.25 17.38
C PHE A 157 -2.33 9.84 17.55
N ILE A 158 -2.18 11.17 17.48
CA ILE A 158 -0.89 11.84 17.72
C ILE A 158 -0.44 11.59 19.15
N ASP A 159 -1.33 11.67 20.12
CA ASP A 159 -1.02 11.43 21.53
C ASP A 159 -0.63 9.95 21.78
N GLU A 160 -1.31 9.00 21.14
CA GLU A 160 -0.92 7.58 21.18
C GLU A 160 0.50 7.37 20.60
N VAL A 161 0.79 7.97 19.45
CA VAL A 161 2.12 7.91 18.83
C VAL A 161 3.18 8.56 19.74
N ALA A 162 2.87 9.70 20.34
CA ALA A 162 3.78 10.38 21.25
C ALA A 162 4.05 9.59 22.54
N ALA A 163 3.10 8.79 22.99
CA ALA A 163 3.24 7.91 24.15
C ALA A 163 3.94 6.58 23.86
N SER A 164 4.18 6.27 22.58
CA SER A 164 4.84 5.05 22.12
C SER A 164 6.29 5.32 21.69
N ASP A 165 7.09 4.25 21.58
CA ASP A 165 8.47 4.33 21.08
C ASP A 165 8.55 4.42 19.54
N THR A 166 7.51 4.94 18.89
CA THR A 166 7.41 5.01 17.42
C THR A 166 8.59 5.75 16.80
N ALA A 167 9.30 5.08 15.90
CA ALA A 167 10.40 5.65 15.12
C ALA A 167 9.97 6.27 13.79
N ALA A 168 8.84 5.83 13.23
CA ALA A 168 8.27 6.37 11.99
C ALA A 168 6.75 6.15 11.92
N VAL A 169 6.04 7.01 11.19
CA VAL A 169 4.60 6.90 10.95
C VAL A 169 4.34 6.60 9.48
N PHE A 170 3.47 5.63 9.22
CA PHE A 170 2.94 5.32 7.89
C PHE A 170 1.52 5.83 7.80
N GLY A 171 1.25 6.75 6.88
CA GLY A 171 -0.06 7.39 6.78
C GLY A 171 -0.29 8.14 5.47
N SER A 172 -0.98 9.26 5.59
CA SER A 172 -1.28 10.20 4.50
C SER A 172 -0.72 11.60 4.82
N SER A 173 -1.01 12.57 3.96
CA SER A 173 -0.62 13.96 4.22
C SER A 173 -1.34 14.59 5.42
N PHE A 174 -2.41 14.00 5.94
CA PHE A 174 -3.05 14.46 7.17
C PHE A 174 -2.13 14.27 8.38
N GLU A 175 -1.37 13.18 8.41
CA GLU A 175 -0.42 12.88 9.47
C GLU A 175 0.90 13.65 9.33
N GLY A 176 1.07 14.42 8.26
CA GLY A 176 2.31 15.15 7.97
C GLY A 176 2.74 16.16 9.05
N GLU A 177 1.83 16.62 9.90
CA GLU A 177 2.17 17.48 11.04
C GLU A 177 2.87 16.73 12.18
N ILE A 178 2.71 15.41 12.27
CA ILE A 178 3.40 14.56 13.26
C ILE A 178 4.92 14.73 13.11
N SER A 179 5.43 14.78 11.89
CA SER A 179 6.86 14.99 11.63
C SER A 179 7.37 16.29 12.26
N GLY A 180 6.60 17.36 12.20
CA GLY A 180 6.95 18.64 12.86
C GLY A 180 6.86 18.60 14.36
N LYS A 181 5.81 17.98 14.91
CA LYS A 181 5.52 17.91 16.35
C LYS A 181 6.48 16.95 17.08
N LEU A 182 6.64 15.73 16.56
CA LEU A 182 7.35 14.64 17.23
C LEU A 182 8.78 14.40 16.71
N LYS A 183 9.18 15.07 15.62
CA LYS A 183 10.49 14.90 14.98
C LYS A 183 10.77 13.47 14.53
N ILE A 184 9.75 12.80 14.01
CA ILE A 184 9.84 11.47 13.39
C ILE A 184 9.39 11.53 11.94
N PRO A 185 9.91 10.66 11.04
CA PRO A 185 9.50 10.65 9.63
C PRO A 185 8.07 10.15 9.44
N VAL A 186 7.38 10.73 8.45
CA VAL A 186 6.05 10.30 8.03
C VAL A 186 6.13 9.80 6.58
N PHE A 187 5.86 8.52 6.39
CA PHE A 187 5.82 7.87 5.09
C PHE A 187 4.41 7.90 4.50
N TYR A 188 4.25 8.54 3.32
CA TYR A 188 2.95 8.72 2.68
C TYR A 188 2.63 7.59 1.70
N PHE A 189 1.72 6.69 2.06
CA PHE A 189 1.26 5.60 1.20
C PHE A 189 -0.28 5.59 1.00
N ASP A 190 -1.04 6.24 1.88
CA ASP A 190 -2.49 6.34 1.81
C ASP A 190 -2.94 7.74 1.35
N TYR A 191 -4.20 7.89 0.99
CA TYR A 191 -4.78 9.16 0.57
C TYR A 191 -5.29 9.99 1.74
N PRO A 192 -5.25 11.33 1.59
CA PRO A 192 -4.70 12.10 0.47
C PRO A 192 -3.18 12.30 0.55
N VAL A 193 -2.52 12.46 -0.62
CA VAL A 193 -1.13 12.88 -0.72
C VAL A 193 -1.07 14.22 -1.44
N PHE A 194 -0.91 15.32 -0.68
CA PHE A 194 -0.77 16.68 -1.21
C PHE A 194 0.54 17.37 -0.81
N ARG A 195 1.34 16.72 0.04
CA ARG A 195 2.66 17.21 0.46
C ARG A 195 3.80 16.71 -0.40
N ARG A 196 3.48 15.97 -1.48
CA ARG A 196 4.44 15.45 -2.45
C ARG A 196 3.92 15.63 -3.86
N VAL A 197 4.85 15.95 -4.75
CA VAL A 197 4.59 15.94 -6.19
C VAL A 197 4.98 14.57 -6.75
N CYS A 198 4.02 13.86 -7.32
CA CYS A 198 4.24 12.59 -8.03
C CYS A 198 3.90 12.81 -9.50
N ILE A 199 4.92 12.99 -10.34
CA ILE A 199 4.76 13.16 -11.79
C ILE A 199 4.67 11.80 -12.48
N THR A 200 5.47 10.84 -12.02
CA THR A 200 5.46 9.49 -12.56
C THR A 200 4.48 8.62 -11.79
N ASP A 201 3.70 7.85 -12.55
CA ASP A 201 2.73 6.91 -12.00
C ASP A 201 3.45 5.61 -11.58
N ARG A 202 3.85 5.52 -10.32
CA ARG A 202 4.51 4.35 -9.75
C ARG A 202 3.52 3.48 -8.98
N PRO A 203 3.39 2.17 -9.28
CA PRO A 203 2.54 1.28 -8.51
C PRO A 203 3.10 1.04 -7.11
N TYR A 204 2.21 0.66 -6.18
CA TYR A 204 2.57 0.09 -4.87
C TYR A 204 2.10 -1.36 -4.71
N VAL A 205 1.57 -1.95 -5.80
CA VAL A 205 1.07 -3.33 -5.89
C VAL A 205 1.96 -4.12 -6.84
N GLY A 206 2.06 -5.43 -6.62
CA GLY A 206 2.87 -6.34 -7.44
C GLY A 206 4.37 -6.25 -7.16
N ALA A 207 5.18 -6.98 -7.93
CA ALA A 207 6.63 -7.06 -7.72
C ALA A 207 7.32 -5.69 -7.86
N ALA A 208 7.03 -4.95 -8.94
CA ALA A 208 7.55 -3.59 -9.12
C ALA A 208 7.03 -2.63 -8.05
N GLY A 209 5.79 -2.82 -7.59
CA GLY A 209 5.21 -2.03 -6.52
C GLY A 209 5.91 -2.24 -5.18
N THR A 210 6.30 -3.46 -4.88
CA THR A 210 7.09 -3.81 -3.68
C THR A 210 8.44 -3.09 -3.70
N VAL A 211 9.14 -3.11 -4.83
CA VAL A 211 10.41 -2.40 -5.00
C VAL A 211 10.23 -0.88 -4.84
N ASN A 212 9.20 -0.31 -5.46
CA ASN A 212 8.89 1.12 -5.34
C ASN A 212 8.56 1.54 -3.89
N LEU A 213 7.84 0.70 -3.14
CA LEU A 213 7.55 0.95 -1.72
C LEU A 213 8.83 0.98 -0.89
N VAL A 214 9.69 -0.02 -1.09
CA VAL A 214 10.98 -0.11 -0.38
C VAL A 214 11.89 1.06 -0.74
N GLU A 215 12.00 1.41 -2.03
CA GLU A 215 12.77 2.56 -2.49
C GLU A 215 12.26 3.86 -1.83
N ALA A 216 10.94 4.07 -1.85
CA ALA A 216 10.35 5.26 -1.26
C ALA A 216 10.59 5.32 0.25
N LEU A 217 10.48 4.19 0.95
CA LEU A 217 10.73 4.07 2.38
C LEU A 217 12.19 4.42 2.72
N LEU A 218 13.14 3.84 2.01
CA LEU A 218 14.57 4.11 2.22
C LEU A 218 14.91 5.58 1.96
N ASN A 219 14.40 6.16 0.88
CA ASN A 219 14.64 7.57 0.55
C ASN A 219 14.09 8.52 1.61
N GLU A 220 12.89 8.26 2.14
CA GLU A 220 12.34 9.06 3.24
C GLU A 220 13.16 8.95 4.51
N TRP A 221 13.53 7.72 4.85
CA TRP A 221 14.36 7.47 6.02
C TRP A 221 15.69 8.20 5.94
N MET A 222 16.37 8.10 4.79
CA MET A 222 17.65 8.79 4.56
C MET A 222 17.50 10.31 4.57
N ALA A 223 16.46 10.84 3.93
CA ALA A 223 16.22 12.29 3.92
C ALA A 223 15.97 12.85 5.32
N PHE A 224 15.30 12.08 6.17
CA PHE A 224 15.04 12.46 7.54
C PHE A 224 16.29 12.34 8.43
N ALA A 225 17.08 11.27 8.25
CA ALA A 225 18.29 11.00 9.04
C ALA A 225 19.46 11.94 8.69
N THR A 226 19.45 12.55 7.49
CA THR A 226 20.51 13.49 7.08
C THR A 226 20.25 14.86 7.74
N PRO A 227 21.17 15.38 8.58
CA PRO A 227 21.02 16.70 9.13
C PRO A 227 20.87 17.72 8.00
N GLN A 228 19.82 18.54 8.02
CA GLN A 228 19.71 19.67 7.09
C GLN A 228 20.85 20.62 7.38
N SER A 229 21.96 20.47 6.67
CA SER A 229 23.07 21.43 6.69
C SER A 229 22.50 22.78 6.25
N GLY A 230 22.51 23.70 7.19
CA GLY A 230 22.02 25.07 7.25
C GLY A 230 21.64 25.75 5.94
N THR A 231 20.50 26.39 5.99
CA THR A 231 20.11 27.54 5.19
C THR A 231 21.34 28.35 4.76
N VAL A 232 21.64 28.37 3.48
CA VAL A 232 22.48 29.42 2.89
C VAL A 232 21.66 30.71 3.03
N PRO A 233 22.12 31.71 3.81
CA PRO A 233 21.48 33.02 3.78
C PRO A 233 21.82 33.64 2.43
N GLY A 234 20.90 33.61 1.50
CA GLY A 234 20.94 34.37 0.29
C GLY A 234 20.91 35.87 0.61
N SER A 235 22.04 36.44 0.90
CA SER A 235 22.22 37.88 0.78
C SER A 235 22.24 38.22 -0.71
N CYS A 236 21.13 38.61 -1.26
CA CYS A 236 21.05 39.48 -2.40
C CYS A 236 20.65 40.87 -1.90
N GLY A 237 21.68 41.63 -1.46
CA GLY A 237 21.63 43.05 -1.55
C GLY A 237 22.02 43.44 -2.99
N MET A 238 21.17 44.17 -3.62
CA MET A 238 21.32 45.38 -4.46
C MET A 238 20.05 45.58 -5.27
#